data_247cb29f5868d642d3ffc14417c1ea1c
#
_entry.id   247cb29f5868d642d3ffc14417c1ea1c
#
_cell.length_a   1.000
_cell.length_b   1.000
_cell.length_c   1.000
_cell.angle_alpha   90.00
_cell.angle_beta   90.00
_cell.angle_gamma   90.00
#
_symmetry.space_group_name_H-M   'P 1'
#
loop_
_entity.id
_entity.type
_entity.pdbx_description
1 polymer ?
#
loop_
_entity_poly.entity_id
_entity_poly.type
_entity_poly.pdbx_seq_one_letter_code
_entity_poly.pdbx_strand_id
1 'polypeptide(L)'
;MGSDSDFEIMEETASVLKKFGVSYEMTVASAHRSPKRAAEFASLAHKRGIKVIVAGAGHAAHLAGTMAAFTCLPVIGVPIDSSCLQGFDSLLSTVQMPPGIPVATVSIGKPGARNAGILAVQILAISDNKLTKMLKAFKEELAKQVDQKANKLKDSSS
;
A
#
# COMPACT_ATOMS: atom_id res chain seq x y z
N MET A 1 -4.52 -2.81 -8.66
CA MET A 1 -5.39 -3.71 -7.89
C MET A 1 -5.82 -4.89 -8.75
N GLY A 2 -6.19 -6.03 -8.13
CA GLY A 2 -6.55 -7.28 -8.85
C GLY A 2 -7.95 -7.29 -9.45
N SER A 3 -8.84 -6.48 -8.90
CA SER A 3 -10.24 -6.31 -9.32
C SER A 3 -10.69 -4.88 -9.08
N ASP A 4 -11.75 -4.47 -9.76
CA ASP A 4 -12.47 -3.21 -9.50
C ASP A 4 -13.15 -3.20 -8.13
N SER A 5 -13.55 -4.37 -7.61
CA SER A 5 -14.05 -4.53 -6.24
C SER A 5 -13.07 -4.09 -5.15
N ASP A 6 -11.78 -4.05 -5.46
CA ASP A 6 -10.72 -3.64 -4.54
C ASP A 6 -10.58 -2.10 -4.45
N PHE A 7 -11.30 -1.36 -5.29
CA PHE A 7 -11.14 0.08 -5.46
C PHE A 7 -11.35 0.85 -4.16
N GLU A 8 -12.42 0.56 -3.41
CA GLU A 8 -12.76 1.27 -2.17
C GLU A 8 -11.65 1.17 -1.11
N ILE A 9 -10.97 0.02 -1.06
CA ILE A 9 -9.83 -0.18 -0.15
C ILE A 9 -8.59 0.55 -0.69
N MET A 10 -8.30 0.40 -1.97
CA MET A 10 -7.11 0.99 -2.58
C MET A 10 -7.18 2.52 -2.74
N GLU A 11 -8.38 3.10 -2.72
CA GLU A 11 -8.58 4.55 -2.66
C GLU A 11 -7.98 5.19 -1.39
N GLU A 12 -7.87 4.43 -0.29
CA GLU A 12 -7.17 4.89 0.92
C GLU A 12 -5.68 5.16 0.64
N THR A 13 -5.04 4.32 -0.17
CA THR A 13 -3.65 4.57 -0.64
C THR A 13 -3.58 5.86 -1.46
N ALA A 14 -4.49 6.03 -2.41
CA ALA A 14 -4.55 7.21 -3.26
C ALA A 14 -4.78 8.50 -2.45
N SER A 15 -5.64 8.44 -1.44
CA SER A 15 -5.92 9.56 -0.53
C SER A 15 -4.66 10.00 0.25
N VAL A 16 -3.86 9.04 0.72
CA VAL A 16 -2.57 9.34 1.35
C VAL A 16 -1.62 9.99 0.35
N LEU A 17 -1.45 9.44 -0.84
CA LEU A 17 -0.57 9.99 -1.86
C LEU A 17 -0.97 11.43 -2.23
N LYS A 18 -2.27 11.70 -2.41
CA LYS A 18 -2.80 13.05 -2.63
C LYS A 18 -2.43 14.00 -1.50
N LYS A 19 -2.61 13.58 -0.23
CA LYS A 19 -2.26 14.38 0.95
C LYS A 19 -0.80 14.81 0.96
N PHE A 20 0.11 13.95 0.49
CA PHE A 20 1.55 14.25 0.40
C PHE A 20 1.96 14.89 -0.94
N GLY A 21 1.02 15.15 -1.84
CA GLY A 21 1.30 15.74 -3.15
C GLY A 21 2.10 14.84 -4.09
N VAL A 22 1.99 13.52 -3.89
CA VAL A 22 2.65 12.51 -4.74
C VAL A 22 1.72 12.14 -5.90
N SER A 23 2.22 12.26 -7.11
CA SER A 23 1.50 11.80 -8.30
C SER A 23 1.42 10.27 -8.34
N TYR A 24 0.31 9.75 -8.82
CA TYR A 24 0.09 8.32 -8.93
C TYR A 24 -0.80 7.98 -10.11
N GLU A 25 -0.75 6.74 -10.56
CA GLU A 25 -1.73 6.13 -11.47
C GLU A 25 -2.41 4.92 -10.78
N MET A 26 -3.66 4.68 -11.10
CA MET A 26 -4.39 3.50 -10.63
C MET A 26 -4.92 2.70 -11.81
N THR A 27 -4.81 1.38 -11.73
CA THR A 27 -5.33 0.47 -12.75
C THR A 27 -5.75 -0.86 -12.15
N VAL A 28 -6.56 -1.59 -12.91
CA VAL A 28 -6.88 -2.99 -12.63
C VAL A 28 -6.00 -3.89 -13.49
N ALA A 29 -5.31 -4.84 -12.84
CA ALA A 29 -4.52 -5.87 -13.49
C ALA A 29 -4.57 -7.14 -12.64
N SER A 30 -5.19 -8.18 -13.17
CA SER A 30 -5.33 -9.45 -12.43
C SER A 30 -4.18 -10.40 -12.77
N ALA A 31 -3.51 -10.91 -11.74
CA ALA A 31 -2.48 -11.94 -11.93
C ALA A 31 -3.03 -13.22 -12.60
N HIS A 32 -4.28 -13.57 -12.32
CA HIS A 32 -4.91 -14.80 -12.83
C HIS A 32 -5.67 -14.57 -14.13
N ARG A 33 -6.42 -13.46 -14.25
CA ARG A 33 -7.32 -13.22 -15.40
C ARG A 33 -6.67 -12.42 -16.52
N SER A 34 -5.62 -11.64 -16.22
CA SER A 34 -4.86 -10.83 -17.19
C SER A 34 -3.36 -10.79 -16.86
N PRO A 35 -2.69 -11.97 -16.78
CA PRO A 35 -1.29 -12.06 -16.33
C PRO A 35 -0.33 -11.25 -17.21
N LYS A 36 -0.54 -11.22 -18.51
CA LYS A 36 0.26 -10.41 -19.45
C LYS A 36 0.18 -8.92 -19.11
N ARG A 37 -1.02 -8.39 -18.81
CA ARG A 37 -1.22 -6.98 -18.42
C ARG A 37 -0.49 -6.67 -17.11
N ALA A 38 -0.55 -7.57 -16.12
CA ALA A 38 0.15 -7.39 -14.85
C ALA A 38 1.67 -7.37 -15.04
N ALA A 39 2.21 -8.31 -15.80
CA ALA A 39 3.63 -8.38 -16.13
C ALA A 39 4.11 -7.14 -16.91
N GLU A 40 3.37 -6.71 -17.93
CA GLU A 40 3.68 -5.52 -18.73
C GLU A 40 3.63 -4.24 -17.89
N PHE A 41 2.60 -4.09 -17.05
CA PHE A 41 2.49 -2.94 -16.15
C PHE A 41 3.73 -2.82 -15.25
N ALA A 42 4.17 -3.93 -14.62
CA ALA A 42 5.31 -3.94 -13.72
C ALA A 42 6.64 -3.71 -14.46
N SER A 43 6.87 -4.42 -15.57
CA SER A 43 8.13 -4.33 -16.33
C SER A 43 8.36 -2.95 -16.98
N LEU A 44 7.29 -2.25 -17.37
CA LEU A 44 7.35 -0.92 -17.98
C LEU A 44 7.18 0.23 -16.99
N ALA A 45 6.91 -0.04 -15.70
CA ALA A 45 6.65 0.97 -14.69
C ALA A 45 7.79 1.99 -14.58
N HIS A 46 9.04 1.53 -14.55
CA HIS A 46 10.21 2.40 -14.45
C HIS A 46 10.34 3.38 -15.63
N LYS A 47 9.96 2.96 -16.85
CA LYS A 47 9.97 3.81 -18.06
C LYS A 47 8.95 4.94 -17.99
N ARG A 48 7.88 4.77 -17.21
CA ARG A 48 6.87 5.80 -16.94
C ARG A 48 7.22 6.70 -15.75
N GLY A 49 8.40 6.51 -15.13
CA GLY A 49 8.84 7.30 -13.98
C GLY A 49 8.28 6.83 -12.63
N ILE A 50 7.59 5.69 -12.58
CA ILE A 50 7.11 5.09 -11.35
C ILE A 50 8.32 4.65 -10.51
N LYS A 51 8.25 4.90 -9.20
CA LYS A 51 9.31 4.58 -8.24
C LYS A 51 8.91 3.48 -7.26
N VAL A 52 7.62 3.31 -7.01
CA VAL A 52 7.06 2.32 -6.08
C VAL A 52 5.76 1.79 -6.68
N ILE A 53 5.53 0.49 -6.57
CA ILE A 53 4.27 -0.15 -6.94
C ILE A 53 3.54 -0.55 -5.65
N VAL A 54 2.26 -0.19 -5.55
CA VAL A 54 1.38 -0.69 -4.50
C VAL A 54 0.35 -1.62 -5.14
N ALA A 55 0.30 -2.87 -4.72
CA ALA A 55 -0.56 -3.91 -5.28
C ALA A 55 -1.53 -4.45 -4.24
N GLY A 56 -2.82 -4.20 -4.41
CA GLY A 56 -3.90 -4.74 -3.57
C GLY A 56 -4.60 -5.90 -4.24
N ALA A 57 -4.83 -6.98 -3.48
CA ALA A 57 -5.59 -8.15 -3.93
C ALA A 57 -6.17 -8.93 -2.75
N GLY A 58 -7.32 -9.55 -2.97
CA GLY A 58 -7.95 -10.49 -2.05
C GLY A 58 -7.82 -11.95 -2.47
N HIS A 59 -8.41 -12.86 -1.70
CA HIS A 59 -8.36 -14.31 -1.91
C HIS A 59 -6.92 -14.81 -2.03
N ALA A 60 -6.61 -15.62 -3.07
CA ALA A 60 -5.25 -15.99 -3.44
C ALA A 60 -4.52 -14.78 -4.05
N ALA A 61 -4.02 -13.88 -3.21
CA ALA A 61 -3.53 -12.54 -3.56
C ALA A 61 -2.13 -12.59 -4.21
N HIS A 62 -2.01 -13.19 -5.37
CA HIS A 62 -0.73 -13.37 -6.08
C HIS A 62 -0.24 -12.11 -6.81
N LEU A 63 -1.05 -11.04 -6.89
CA LEU A 63 -0.73 -9.87 -7.73
C LEU A 63 0.59 -9.19 -7.32
N ALA A 64 0.81 -8.95 -6.02
CA ALA A 64 2.01 -8.29 -5.54
C ALA A 64 3.28 -9.09 -5.85
N GLY A 65 3.25 -10.40 -5.59
CA GLY A 65 4.36 -11.31 -5.92
C GLY A 65 4.61 -11.40 -7.42
N THR A 66 3.55 -11.47 -8.23
CA THR A 66 3.67 -11.44 -9.68
C THR A 66 4.33 -10.14 -10.15
N MET A 67 3.90 -8.97 -9.67
CA MET A 67 4.52 -7.70 -10.03
C MET A 67 5.98 -7.63 -9.59
N ALA A 68 6.30 -8.09 -8.37
CA ALA A 68 7.67 -8.10 -7.86
C ALA A 68 8.62 -8.95 -8.73
N ALA A 69 8.13 -10.02 -9.35
CA ALA A 69 8.90 -10.85 -10.26
C ALA A 69 9.27 -10.15 -11.59
N PHE A 70 8.53 -9.09 -11.99
CA PHE A 70 8.73 -8.40 -13.27
C PHE A 70 9.31 -7.00 -13.13
N THR A 71 9.74 -6.57 -11.94
CA THR A 71 10.32 -5.24 -11.72
C THR A 71 11.42 -5.26 -10.67
N CYS A 72 12.35 -4.32 -10.76
CA CYS A 72 13.30 -4.01 -9.68
C CYS A 72 12.80 -2.87 -8.77
N LEU A 73 11.62 -2.32 -9.01
CA LEU A 73 11.03 -1.30 -8.14
C LEU A 73 10.52 -1.95 -6.84
N PRO A 74 10.54 -1.21 -5.72
CA PRO A 74 9.88 -1.67 -4.50
C PRO A 74 8.40 -1.97 -4.75
N VAL A 75 7.94 -3.15 -4.30
CA VAL A 75 6.54 -3.55 -4.36
C VAL A 75 5.98 -3.67 -2.94
N ILE A 76 4.88 -2.96 -2.70
CA ILE A 76 4.14 -3.00 -1.44
C ILE A 76 2.85 -3.78 -1.68
N GLY A 77 2.63 -4.85 -0.93
CA GLY A 77 1.43 -5.68 -1.01
C GLY A 77 0.40 -5.28 0.03
N VAL A 78 -0.84 -5.07 -0.40
CA VAL A 78 -2.01 -4.81 0.45
C VAL A 78 -2.92 -6.03 0.40
N PRO A 79 -2.95 -6.87 1.46
CA PRO A 79 -3.93 -7.94 1.57
C PRO A 79 -5.33 -7.37 1.73
N ILE A 80 -6.31 -7.91 0.99
CA ILE A 80 -7.71 -7.45 1.03
C ILE A 80 -8.61 -8.54 1.59
N ASP A 81 -9.51 -8.18 2.50
CA ASP A 81 -10.42 -9.04 3.24
C ASP A 81 -11.72 -9.35 2.46
N SER A 82 -11.57 -9.78 1.21
CA SER A 82 -12.68 -10.06 0.30
C SER A 82 -13.18 -11.51 0.29
N SER A 83 -12.61 -12.38 1.15
CA SER A 83 -12.97 -13.79 1.24
C SER A 83 -13.64 -14.17 2.56
N CYS A 84 -14.18 -15.40 2.64
CA CYS A 84 -14.70 -15.97 3.89
C CYS A 84 -13.62 -16.15 4.98
N LEU A 85 -12.33 -16.10 4.61
CA LEU A 85 -11.19 -16.18 5.53
C LEU A 85 -10.75 -14.80 6.06
N GLN A 86 -11.55 -13.75 5.85
CA GLN A 86 -11.35 -12.41 6.39
C GLN A 86 -9.93 -11.84 6.12
N GLY A 87 -9.37 -12.17 4.96
CA GLY A 87 -8.08 -11.68 4.53
C GLY A 87 -6.86 -12.49 4.98
N PHE A 88 -7.04 -13.57 5.77
CA PHE A 88 -5.91 -14.45 6.14
C PHE A 88 -5.28 -15.12 4.93
N ASP A 89 -6.08 -15.57 3.98
CA ASP A 89 -5.64 -16.12 2.70
C ASP A 89 -4.85 -15.10 1.88
N SER A 90 -5.33 -13.88 1.79
CA SER A 90 -4.64 -12.82 1.05
C SER A 90 -3.35 -12.36 1.77
N LEU A 91 -3.36 -12.30 3.10
CA LEU A 91 -2.16 -12.00 3.87
C LEU A 91 -1.07 -13.05 3.63
N LEU A 92 -1.39 -14.33 3.81
CA LEU A 92 -0.42 -15.42 3.64
C LEU A 92 0.09 -15.52 2.20
N SER A 93 -0.78 -15.34 1.20
CA SER A 93 -0.39 -15.33 -0.21
C SER A 93 0.53 -14.17 -0.57
N THR A 94 0.43 -13.04 0.15
CA THR A 94 1.21 -11.83 -0.13
C THR A 94 2.54 -11.82 0.63
N VAL A 95 2.56 -12.29 1.90
CA VAL A 95 3.74 -12.17 2.78
C VAL A 95 4.74 -13.31 2.60
N GLN A 96 4.28 -14.52 2.23
CA GLN A 96 5.12 -15.73 2.14
C GLN A 96 5.86 -15.81 0.79
N MET A 97 6.66 -14.77 0.50
CA MET A 97 7.44 -14.71 -0.73
C MET A 97 8.73 -15.52 -0.64
N PRO A 98 9.17 -16.16 -1.74
CA PRO A 98 10.44 -16.88 -1.79
C PRO A 98 11.63 -15.90 -1.69
N PRO A 99 12.79 -16.38 -1.19
CA PRO A 99 14.01 -15.58 -1.20
C PRO A 99 14.35 -15.05 -2.59
N GLY A 100 14.70 -13.76 -2.68
CA GLY A 100 15.05 -13.09 -3.93
C GLY A 100 13.93 -12.27 -4.57
N ILE A 101 12.66 -12.49 -4.20
CA ILE A 101 11.52 -11.73 -4.73
C ILE A 101 10.71 -11.14 -3.54
N PRO A 102 11.18 -10.06 -2.93
CA PRO A 102 10.53 -9.49 -1.76
C PRO A 102 9.27 -8.69 -2.11
N VAL A 103 8.28 -8.75 -1.22
CA VAL A 103 7.11 -7.86 -1.17
C VAL A 103 6.98 -7.28 0.22
N ALA A 104 6.97 -5.95 0.33
CA ALA A 104 6.73 -5.26 1.61
C ALA A 104 5.24 -5.34 1.95
N THR A 105 4.85 -6.35 2.71
CA THR A 105 3.44 -6.61 3.03
C THR A 105 2.97 -5.78 4.22
N VAL A 106 1.84 -5.09 4.07
CA VAL A 106 1.20 -4.29 5.12
C VAL A 106 0.02 -5.04 5.74
N SER A 107 -0.68 -4.42 6.70
CA SER A 107 -1.87 -5.01 7.33
C SER A 107 -3.04 -5.17 6.36
N ILE A 108 -4.02 -5.97 6.73
CA ILE A 108 -5.21 -6.29 5.92
C ILE A 108 -6.15 -5.09 5.81
N GLY A 109 -6.74 -4.88 4.64
CA GLY A 109 -7.83 -3.95 4.38
C GLY A 109 -7.46 -2.46 4.40
N LYS A 110 -8.42 -1.59 4.68
CA LYS A 110 -8.25 -0.12 4.65
C LYS A 110 -7.07 0.40 5.49
N PRO A 111 -6.82 -0.07 6.73
CA PRO A 111 -5.63 0.36 7.49
C PRO A 111 -4.32 0.02 6.78
N GLY A 112 -4.25 -1.17 6.16
CA GLY A 112 -3.11 -1.59 5.35
C GLY A 112 -2.91 -0.71 4.13
N ALA A 113 -3.97 -0.42 3.41
CA ALA A 113 -3.92 0.46 2.24
C ALA A 113 -3.41 1.88 2.58
N ARG A 114 -3.83 2.43 3.73
CA ARG A 114 -3.28 3.70 4.25
C ARG A 114 -1.78 3.59 4.54
N ASN A 115 -1.38 2.53 5.24
CA ASN A 115 0.02 2.30 5.56
C ASN A 115 0.88 2.05 4.32
N ALA A 116 0.34 1.41 3.29
CA ALA A 116 1.01 1.26 2.00
C ALA A 116 1.30 2.61 1.33
N GLY A 117 0.33 3.54 1.37
CA GLY A 117 0.54 4.91 0.91
C GLY A 117 1.63 5.63 1.69
N ILE A 118 1.61 5.53 3.03
CA ILE A 118 2.64 6.14 3.88
C ILE A 118 4.02 5.53 3.61
N LEU A 119 4.12 4.20 3.49
CA LEU A 119 5.37 3.51 3.20
C LEU A 119 5.92 3.91 1.82
N ALA A 120 5.06 4.03 0.81
CA ALA A 120 5.45 4.55 -0.50
C ALA A 120 6.03 5.96 -0.40
N VAL A 121 5.38 6.87 0.36
CA VAL A 121 5.90 8.22 0.61
C VAL A 121 7.24 8.17 1.37
N GLN A 122 7.40 7.26 2.34
CA GLN A 122 8.68 7.10 3.07
C GLN A 122 9.82 6.66 2.14
N ILE A 123 9.56 5.74 1.22
CA ILE A 123 10.56 5.30 0.22
C ILE A 123 10.96 6.49 -0.68
N LEU A 124 9.99 7.27 -1.14
CA LEU A 124 10.26 8.46 -1.97
C LEU A 124 11.01 9.54 -1.19
N ALA A 125 10.72 9.70 0.09
CA ALA A 125 11.33 10.71 0.96
C ALA A 125 12.83 10.49 1.19
N ILE A 126 13.38 9.29 0.90
CA ILE A 126 14.82 9.02 0.98
C ILE A 126 15.61 9.98 0.09
N SER A 127 15.04 10.37 -1.04
CA SER A 127 15.64 11.31 -2.00
C SER A 127 14.88 12.64 -2.13
N ASP A 128 13.89 12.90 -1.26
CA ASP A 128 13.08 14.11 -1.29
C ASP A 128 12.92 14.73 0.12
N ASN A 129 13.69 15.79 0.37
CA ASN A 129 13.67 16.51 1.65
C ASN A 129 12.31 17.16 1.95
N LYS A 130 11.50 17.51 0.95
CA LYS A 130 10.16 18.08 1.15
C LYS A 130 9.24 17.00 1.74
N LEU A 131 9.24 15.80 1.16
CA LEU A 131 8.47 14.68 1.68
C LEU A 131 8.92 14.28 3.09
N THR A 132 10.23 14.31 3.36
CA THR A 132 10.78 14.06 4.71
C THR A 132 10.22 15.03 5.74
N LYS A 133 10.16 16.34 5.43
CA LYS A 133 9.57 17.35 6.32
C LYS A 133 8.07 17.11 6.54
N MET A 134 7.35 16.80 5.48
CA MET A 134 5.91 16.50 5.56
C MET A 134 5.63 15.26 6.41
N LEU A 135 6.45 14.20 6.31
CA LEU A 135 6.33 13.00 7.13
C LEU A 135 6.59 13.28 8.62
N LYS A 136 7.57 14.13 8.94
CA LYS A 136 7.82 14.57 10.34
C LYS A 136 6.60 15.28 10.90
N ALA A 137 6.09 16.29 10.20
CA ALA A 137 4.90 17.01 10.61
C ALA A 137 3.67 16.10 10.76
N PHE A 138 3.51 15.13 9.86
CA PHE A 138 2.44 14.13 9.94
C PHE A 138 2.55 13.28 11.23
N LYS A 139 3.74 12.81 11.59
CA LYS A 139 3.95 12.06 12.85
C LYS A 139 3.69 12.89 14.09
N GLU A 140 4.10 14.15 14.09
CA GLU A 140 3.82 15.09 15.20
C GLU A 140 2.31 15.31 15.38
N GLU A 141 1.58 15.43 14.27
CA GLU A 141 0.12 15.56 14.32
C GLU A 141 -0.55 14.31 14.88
N LEU A 142 -0.10 13.11 14.50
CA LEU A 142 -0.61 11.88 15.09
C LEU A 142 -0.38 11.81 16.60
N ALA A 143 0.80 12.22 17.08
CA ALA A 143 1.10 12.27 18.52
C ALA A 143 0.16 13.23 19.24
N LYS A 144 -0.02 14.46 18.72
CA LYS A 144 -0.96 15.45 19.29
C LYS A 144 -2.39 14.91 19.39
N GLN A 145 -2.86 14.17 18.39
CA GLN A 145 -4.19 13.57 18.42
C GLN A 145 -4.35 12.52 19.54
N VAL A 146 -3.28 11.76 19.83
CA VAL A 146 -3.28 10.82 20.96
C VAL A 146 -3.34 11.57 22.29
N ASP A 147 -2.52 12.61 22.47
CA ASP A 147 -2.50 13.43 23.69
C ASP A 147 -3.86 14.10 23.94
N GLN A 148 -4.51 14.63 22.90
CA GLN A 148 -5.84 15.21 23.01
C GLN A 148 -6.89 14.18 23.45
N LYS A 149 -6.83 12.94 22.93
CA LYS A 149 -7.74 11.87 23.35
C LYS A 149 -7.47 11.46 24.80
N ALA A 150 -6.20 11.36 25.20
CA ALA A 150 -5.82 11.01 26.56
C ALA A 150 -6.33 12.06 27.58
N ASN A 151 -6.21 13.34 27.25
CA ASN A 151 -6.70 14.42 28.10
C ASN A 151 -8.23 14.38 28.26
N LYS A 152 -8.97 14.19 27.16
CA LYS A 152 -10.44 14.05 27.22
C LYS A 152 -10.89 12.90 28.11
N LEU A 153 -10.15 11.78 28.13
CA LEU A 153 -10.49 10.64 28.99
C LEU A 153 -10.25 10.98 30.47
N LYS A 154 -9.20 11.76 30.81
CA LYS A 154 -8.95 12.22 32.19
C LYS A 154 -10.08 13.14 32.67
N ASP A 155 -10.48 14.12 31.84
CA ASP A 155 -11.54 15.07 32.18
C ASP A 155 -12.91 14.40 32.36
N SER A 156 -13.16 13.28 31.68
CA SER A 156 -14.41 12.51 31.81
C SER A 156 -14.43 11.55 33.01
N SER A 157 -13.28 11.36 33.67
CA SER A 157 -13.12 10.45 34.83
C SER A 157 -12.99 11.19 36.17
N SER A 158 -13.08 12.52 36.13
CA SER A 158 -13.09 13.44 37.28
C SER A 158 -14.51 13.96 37.50
#